data_4a0175ef9a5c39379dcb0915b7beb54b
#
_entry.id   4a0175ef9a5c39379dcb0915b7beb54b
#
_cell.length_a   1.000
_cell.length_b   1.000
_cell.length_c   1.000
_cell.angle_alpha   90.00
_cell.angle_beta   90.00
_cell.angle_gamma   90.00
#
_symmetry.space_group_name_H-M   'P 1'
#
loop_
_entity.id
_entity.type
_entity.pdbx_description
1 polymer ?
#
loop_
_entity_poly.entity_id
_entity_poly.type
_entity_poly.pdbx_seq_one_letter_code
_entity_poly.pdbx_strand_id
1 'polypeptide(L)'
;SVIRHNCQGIFNKLPQNLKVARYHSLIVDKLPNDFEIDAQSEDGVIQAIHQPKLKLWTLQFHPESLVTEYGHEMLNNFLKVV
;
A
#
# COMPACT_ATOMS: atom_id res chain seq x y z
N SER A 1 9.78 4.36 -6.51
CA SER A 1 10.12 3.84 -5.16
C SER A 1 9.86 2.35 -5.07
N VAL A 2 10.61 1.71 -4.22
CA VAL A 2 10.45 0.29 -3.90
C VAL A 2 9.80 0.17 -2.54
N ILE A 3 8.80 -0.68 -2.41
CA ILE A 3 8.10 -0.87 -1.14
C ILE A 3 8.28 -2.29 -0.61
N ARG A 4 8.20 -2.41 0.71
CA ARG A 4 8.03 -3.68 1.42
C ARG A 4 6.68 -3.67 2.09
N HIS A 5 6.02 -4.82 2.13
CA HIS A 5 4.65 -4.91 2.63
C HIS A 5 4.46 -6.13 3.54
N ASN A 6 3.27 -6.22 4.14
CA ASN A 6 2.96 -7.24 5.15
C ASN A 6 2.40 -8.55 4.57
N CYS A 7 2.30 -8.67 3.26
CA CYS A 7 1.75 -9.85 2.56
C CYS A 7 0.29 -10.14 2.92
N GLN A 8 -0.46 -9.14 3.38
CA GLN A 8 -1.85 -9.31 3.80
C GLN A 8 -2.76 -8.33 3.07
N GLY A 9 -4.06 -8.62 3.09
CA GLY A 9 -5.05 -7.74 2.47
C GLY A 9 -4.76 -7.51 0.99
N ILE A 10 -4.58 -6.27 0.60
CA ILE A 10 -4.33 -5.92 -0.80
C ILE A 10 -2.98 -6.42 -1.31
N PHE A 11 -2.04 -6.77 -0.41
CA PHE A 11 -0.73 -7.29 -0.77
C PHE A 11 -0.65 -8.81 -0.67
N ASN A 12 -1.77 -9.49 -0.49
CA ASN A 12 -1.79 -10.94 -0.34
C ASN A 12 -1.21 -11.63 -1.57
N LYS A 13 -0.26 -12.55 -1.33
CA LYS A 13 0.41 -13.35 -2.36
C LYS A 13 1.26 -12.55 -3.33
N LEU A 14 1.62 -11.30 -3.00
CA LEU A 14 2.51 -10.50 -3.84
C LEU A 14 3.95 -10.60 -3.37
N PRO A 15 4.93 -10.51 -4.30
CA PRO A 15 6.34 -10.51 -3.91
C PRO A 15 6.71 -9.22 -3.19
N GLN A 16 7.83 -9.25 -2.47
CA GLN A 16 8.39 -8.06 -1.84
C GLN A 16 9.17 -7.22 -2.85
N ASN A 17 9.57 -6.03 -2.42
CA ASN A 17 10.40 -5.12 -3.21
C ASN A 17 9.73 -4.71 -4.51
N LEU A 18 8.46 -4.34 -4.43
CA LEU A 18 7.69 -3.90 -5.58
C LEU A 18 8.04 -2.46 -5.92
N LYS A 19 8.22 -2.18 -7.21
CA LYS A 19 8.39 -0.82 -7.70
C LYS A 19 7.01 -0.19 -7.86
N VAL A 20 6.84 1.00 -7.30
CA VAL A 20 5.56 1.71 -7.32
C VAL A 20 5.74 3.15 -7.77
N ALA A 21 4.70 3.69 -8.40
CA ALA A 21 4.68 5.07 -8.85
C ALA A 21 4.31 5.99 -7.69
N ARG A 22 5.20 6.90 -7.33
CA ARG A 22 5.02 7.91 -6.28
C ARG A 22 5.19 9.29 -6.89
N TYR A 23 4.10 10.04 -6.94
CA TYR A 23 4.14 11.37 -7.54
C TYR A 23 3.99 12.50 -6.52
N HIS A 24 3.79 12.15 -5.25
CA HIS A 24 3.47 13.15 -4.23
C HIS A 24 4.61 13.40 -3.29
N SER A 25 4.71 14.65 -2.84
CA SER A 25 5.57 15.01 -1.73
C SER A 25 4.88 14.83 -0.38
N LEU A 26 3.56 14.64 -0.36
CA LEU A 26 2.82 14.42 0.87
C LEU A 26 3.07 13.02 1.40
N ILE A 27 3.34 12.93 2.69
CA ILE A 27 3.62 11.66 3.36
C ILE A 27 2.78 11.55 4.63
N VAL A 28 2.59 10.31 5.10
CA VAL A 28 1.96 10.06 6.39
C VAL A 28 3.05 10.15 7.44
N ASP A 29 3.08 11.27 8.18
CA ASP A 29 4.06 11.48 9.25
C ASP A 29 3.70 10.68 10.49
N LYS A 30 2.43 10.58 10.76
CA LYS A 30 1.91 10.03 12.00
C LYS A 30 0.76 9.10 11.71
N LEU A 31 0.88 7.86 12.20
CA LEU A 31 -0.16 6.86 11.99
C LEU A 31 -1.41 7.23 12.79
N PRO A 32 -2.58 7.36 12.14
CA PRO A 32 -3.82 7.59 12.89
C PRO A 32 -4.16 6.41 13.80
N ASN A 33 -4.93 6.68 14.86
CA ASN A 33 -5.37 5.64 15.79
C ASN A 33 -6.14 4.54 15.05
N ASP A 34 -5.90 3.29 15.45
CA ASP A 34 -6.57 2.10 14.92
C ASP A 34 -6.22 1.77 13.47
N PHE A 35 -5.23 2.44 12.89
CA PHE A 35 -4.69 2.07 11.59
C PHE A 35 -3.46 1.21 11.75
N GLU A 36 -3.23 0.35 10.77
CA GLU A 36 -2.06 -0.52 10.70
C GLU A 36 -1.25 -0.20 9.45
N ILE A 37 0.07 -0.29 9.58
CA ILE A 37 0.97 -0.06 8.46
C ILE A 37 1.05 -1.34 7.62
N ASP A 38 0.74 -1.22 6.33
CA ASP A 38 0.79 -2.36 5.41
C ASP A 38 2.03 -2.35 4.54
N ALA A 39 2.57 -1.18 4.22
CA ALA A 39 3.75 -1.07 3.37
C ALA A 39 4.54 0.19 3.67
N GLN A 40 5.86 0.07 3.49
CA GLN A 40 6.79 1.20 3.61
C GLN A 40 7.78 1.17 2.47
N SER A 41 8.22 2.34 2.03
CA SER A 41 9.28 2.43 1.02
C SER A 41 10.65 2.27 1.67
N GLU A 42 11.68 2.15 0.82
CA GLU A 42 13.06 1.94 1.25
C GLU A 42 13.61 3.06 2.13
N ASP A 43 13.05 4.27 2.00
CA ASP A 43 13.42 5.42 2.83
C ASP A 43 12.62 5.49 4.15
N GLY A 44 11.84 4.45 4.46
CA GLY A 44 11.08 4.37 5.70
C GLY A 44 9.75 5.13 5.69
N VAL A 45 9.34 5.66 4.55
CA VAL A 45 8.09 6.40 4.45
C VAL A 45 6.91 5.43 4.34
N ILE A 46 5.86 5.68 5.12
CA ILE A 46 4.64 4.88 5.08
C ILE A 46 3.97 5.05 3.72
N GLN A 47 3.70 3.93 3.03
CA GLN A 47 3.11 3.91 1.70
C GLN A 47 1.69 3.36 1.67
N ALA A 48 1.31 2.57 2.66
CA ALA A 48 -0.03 1.99 2.74
C ALA A 48 -0.39 1.75 4.19
N ILE A 49 -1.62 2.10 4.55
CA ILE A 49 -2.20 1.81 5.87
C ILE A 49 -3.63 1.34 5.69
N HIS A 50 -4.16 0.64 6.68
CA HIS A 50 -5.57 0.28 6.66
C HIS A 50 -6.17 0.35 8.06
N GLN A 51 -7.50 0.51 8.11
CA GLN A 51 -8.29 0.49 9.34
C GLN A 51 -9.24 -0.72 9.25
N PRO A 52 -8.98 -1.79 10.03
CA PRO A 52 -9.70 -3.07 9.84
C PRO A 52 -11.21 -2.97 10.05
N LYS A 53 -11.64 -2.21 11.04
CA LYS A 53 -13.07 -2.13 11.39
C LYS A 53 -13.91 -1.48 10.30
N LEU A 54 -13.33 -0.50 9.60
CA LEU A 54 -14.03 0.24 8.54
C LEU A 54 -13.73 -0.33 7.16
N LYS A 55 -12.86 -1.34 7.07
CA LYS A 55 -12.39 -1.88 5.79
C LYS A 55 -11.88 -0.78 4.87
N LEU A 56 -11.09 0.13 5.44
CA LEU A 56 -10.57 1.30 4.75
C LEU A 56 -9.07 1.14 4.52
N TRP A 57 -8.64 1.27 3.27
CA TRP A 57 -7.22 1.24 2.87
C TRP A 57 -6.84 2.56 2.23
N THR A 58 -5.63 3.05 2.52
CA THR A 58 -5.08 4.21 1.83
C THR A 58 -3.70 3.88 1.31
N LEU A 59 -3.38 4.43 0.14
CA LEU A 59 -2.10 4.23 -0.54
C LEU A 59 -1.49 5.59 -0.87
N GLN A 60 -0.17 5.70 -0.70
CA GLN A 60 0.57 6.89 -1.09
C GLN A 60 1.12 6.78 -2.52
N PHE A 61 1.02 5.61 -3.12
CA PHE A 61 1.43 5.38 -4.50
C PHE A 61 0.19 5.13 -5.37
N HIS A 62 0.42 5.06 -6.67
CA HIS A 62 -0.65 4.89 -7.65
C HIS A 62 -0.70 3.45 -8.17
N PRO A 63 -1.61 2.60 -7.67
CA PRO A 63 -1.71 1.21 -8.17
C PRO A 63 -2.17 1.14 -9.61
N GLU A 64 -2.88 2.17 -10.10
CA GLU A 64 -3.37 2.20 -11.47
C GLU A 64 -2.27 2.53 -12.48
N SER A 65 -1.13 3.04 -12.05
CA SER A 65 -0.05 3.44 -12.93
C SER A 65 0.64 2.24 -13.58
N LEU A 66 1.01 2.36 -14.84
CA LEU A 66 1.74 1.32 -15.57
C LEU A 66 3.11 1.03 -14.97
N VAL A 67 3.69 1.99 -14.23
CA VAL A 67 5.00 1.77 -13.60
C VAL A 67 4.90 1.16 -12.20
N THR A 68 3.69 0.99 -11.68
CA THR A 68 3.47 0.27 -10.42
C THR A 68 3.35 -1.22 -10.70
N GLU A 69 4.27 -2.00 -10.13
CA GLU A 69 4.24 -3.45 -10.28
C GLU A 69 3.08 -4.06 -9.49
N TYR A 70 2.38 -5.01 -10.11
CA TYR A 70 1.28 -5.74 -9.48
C TYR A 70 0.12 -4.85 -9.01
N GLY A 71 -0.02 -3.63 -9.57
CA GLY A 71 -1.10 -2.74 -9.20
C GLY A 71 -2.47 -3.33 -9.46
N HIS A 72 -2.63 -4.02 -10.59
CA HIS A 72 -3.89 -4.70 -10.93
C HIS A 72 -4.27 -5.77 -9.90
N GLU A 73 -3.27 -6.55 -9.47
CA GLU A 73 -3.46 -7.57 -8.45
C GLU A 73 -3.84 -6.97 -7.09
N MET A 74 -3.26 -5.81 -6.76
CA MET A 74 -3.65 -5.08 -5.55
C MET A 74 -5.13 -4.69 -5.58
N LEU A 75 -5.59 -4.17 -6.71
CA LEU A 75 -6.99 -3.78 -6.88
C LEU A 75 -7.92 -4.99 -6.79
N ASN A 76 -7.54 -6.11 -7.40
CA ASN A 76 -8.30 -7.35 -7.30
C ASN A 76 -8.35 -7.84 -5.84
N ASN A 77 -7.23 -7.79 -5.14
CA ASN A 77 -7.18 -8.18 -3.73
C ASN A 77 -8.08 -7.29 -2.87
N PHE A 78 -8.10 -6.00 -3.16
CA PHE A 78 -8.97 -5.07 -2.45
C PHE A 78 -10.44 -5.49 -2.58
N LEU A 79 -10.88 -5.84 -3.78
CA LEU A 79 -12.26 -6.27 -4.01
C LEU A 79 -12.63 -7.54 -3.24
N LYS A 80 -11.64 -8.36 -2.90
CA LYS A 80 -11.88 -9.60 -2.13
C LYS A 80 -11.99 -9.34 -0.63
N VAL A 81 -11.40 -8.25 -0.12
CA VAL A 81 -11.36 -7.99 1.33
C VAL A 81 -12.41 -7.00 1.80
N VAL A 82 -13.10 -6.34 0.89
CA VAL A 82 -14.19 -5.40 1.23
C VAL A 82 -15.55 -6.07 1.25
#